data_701f252e44e037f063ac3ed33698e430
#
_entry.id   701f252e44e037f063ac3ed33698e430
#
_cell.length_a   1.000
_cell.length_b   1.000
_cell.length_c   1.000
_cell.angle_alpha   90.00
_cell.angle_beta   90.00
_cell.angle_gamma   90.00
#
_symmetry.space_group_name_H-M   'P 1'
#
loop_
_entity.id
_entity.type
_entity.pdbx_description
1 polymer ?
#
loop_
_entity_poly.entity_id
_entity_poly.type
_entity_poly.pdbx_seq_one_letter_code
_entity_poly.pdbx_strand_id
1 'polypeptide(L)'
;MITSTGSSQVKRVIQLQKKSKIRKENRQFVVEGVKMVCEAPFDRIEKVYMSERFATDNEDFAKKLGISDDKVETVADNVFAHMSDTQTPQGVMAVINMKEYSVDDIIKAGSDRKPLIIAIENLQDPGNLGTIVRMAEGAGVTGIVISSNAVDIY
;
A
#
# COMPACT_ATOMS: atom_id res chain seq x y z
N MET A 1 -12.05 -14.47 -12.28
CA MET A 1 -11.45 -15.22 -11.14
C MET A 1 -10.14 -15.84 -11.55
N ILE A 2 -9.10 -15.64 -10.75
CA ILE A 2 -7.75 -16.19 -10.99
C ILE A 2 -7.60 -17.52 -10.24
N THR A 3 -7.30 -18.60 -10.97
CA THR A 3 -7.16 -19.96 -10.42
C THR A 3 -5.73 -20.53 -10.54
N SER A 4 -4.81 -19.79 -11.18
CA SER A 4 -3.44 -20.24 -11.42
C SER A 4 -2.40 -19.32 -10.78
N THR A 5 -1.47 -19.88 -10.03
CA THR A 5 -0.28 -19.19 -9.49
C THR A 5 0.65 -18.69 -10.60
N GLY A 6 0.54 -19.24 -11.82
CA GLY A 6 1.29 -18.82 -13.00
C GLY A 6 0.77 -17.54 -13.66
N SER A 7 -0.37 -17.01 -13.23
CA SER A 7 -0.97 -15.80 -13.77
C SER A 7 0.01 -14.60 -13.70
N SER A 8 0.01 -13.78 -14.74
CA SER A 8 0.83 -12.56 -14.80
C SER A 8 0.50 -11.58 -13.66
N GLN A 9 -0.78 -11.49 -13.29
CA GLN A 9 -1.23 -10.65 -12.18
C GLN A 9 -0.70 -11.14 -10.84
N VAL A 10 -0.73 -12.46 -10.58
CA VAL A 10 -0.17 -13.08 -9.37
C VAL A 10 1.33 -12.80 -9.27
N LYS A 11 2.07 -13.04 -10.35
CA LYS A 11 3.51 -12.78 -10.40
C LYS A 11 3.84 -11.30 -10.16
N ARG A 12 3.04 -10.39 -10.74
CA ARG A 12 3.20 -8.94 -10.55
C ARG A 12 3.03 -8.55 -9.08
N VAL A 13 1.97 -9.02 -8.42
CA VAL A 13 1.74 -8.73 -6.99
C VAL A 13 2.91 -9.21 -6.14
N ILE A 14 3.35 -10.46 -6.31
CA ILE A 14 4.50 -11.02 -5.58
C ILE A 14 5.79 -10.21 -5.84
N GLN A 15 6.00 -9.75 -7.07
CA GLN A 15 7.17 -8.91 -7.39
C GLN A 15 7.11 -7.54 -6.72
N LEU A 16 5.94 -6.91 -6.67
CA LEU A 16 5.74 -5.64 -5.96
C LEU A 16 5.99 -5.78 -4.45
N GLN A 17 5.57 -6.88 -3.84
CA GLN A 17 5.86 -7.15 -2.42
C GLN A 17 7.36 -7.33 -2.16
N LYS A 18 8.04 -8.12 -2.99
CA LYS A 18 9.42 -8.56 -2.71
C LYS A 18 10.51 -7.63 -3.23
N LYS A 19 10.25 -6.78 -4.24
CA LYS A 19 11.29 -6.05 -4.95
C LYS A 19 11.05 -4.55 -4.97
N SER A 20 11.82 -3.80 -4.16
CA SER A 20 11.80 -2.34 -4.15
C SER A 20 12.00 -1.72 -5.55
N LYS A 21 12.90 -2.29 -6.36
CA LYS A 21 13.11 -1.84 -7.74
C LYS A 21 11.82 -1.90 -8.56
N ILE A 22 11.06 -2.99 -8.47
CA ILE A 22 9.80 -3.16 -9.20
C ILE A 22 8.74 -2.16 -8.70
N ARG A 23 8.67 -1.92 -7.39
CA ARG A 23 7.78 -0.88 -6.82
C ARG A 23 8.07 0.49 -7.39
N LYS A 24 9.36 0.87 -7.41
CA LYS A 24 9.81 2.18 -7.94
C LYS A 24 9.55 2.32 -9.44
N GLU A 25 9.86 1.30 -10.24
CA GLU A 25 9.65 1.30 -11.70
C GLU A 25 8.16 1.40 -12.07
N ASN A 26 7.30 0.65 -11.37
CA ASN A 26 5.86 0.67 -11.61
C ASN A 26 5.15 1.79 -10.84
N ARG A 27 5.83 2.42 -9.88
CA ARG A 27 5.24 3.41 -8.96
C ARG A 27 4.02 2.87 -8.22
N GLN A 28 4.14 1.63 -7.75
CA GLN A 28 3.08 0.88 -7.09
C GLN A 28 3.62 0.09 -5.91
N PHE A 29 2.73 -0.17 -4.95
CA PHE A 29 2.98 -1.05 -3.83
C PHE A 29 1.74 -1.85 -3.48
N VAL A 30 1.89 -2.85 -2.63
CA VAL A 30 0.80 -3.72 -2.19
C VAL A 30 0.51 -3.45 -0.72
N VAL A 31 -0.77 -3.38 -0.38
CA VAL A 31 -1.25 -3.43 1.00
C VAL A 31 -2.06 -4.70 1.19
N GLU A 32 -1.92 -5.37 2.32
CA GLU A 32 -2.62 -6.61 2.64
C GLU A 32 -3.38 -6.49 3.96
N GLY A 33 -4.58 -7.06 3.98
CA GLY A 33 -5.47 -7.09 5.13
C GLY A 33 -6.55 -6.01 5.11
N VAL A 34 -7.66 -6.34 5.78
CA VAL A 34 -8.90 -5.53 5.75
C VAL A 34 -8.62 -4.08 6.18
N LYS A 35 -7.94 -3.90 7.30
CA LYS A 35 -7.63 -2.55 7.83
C LYS A 35 -6.84 -1.73 6.82
N MET A 36 -5.76 -2.30 6.27
CA MET A 36 -4.88 -1.59 5.34
C MET A 36 -5.59 -1.20 4.05
N VAL A 37 -6.45 -2.09 3.53
CA VAL A 37 -7.24 -1.80 2.32
C VAL A 37 -8.30 -0.74 2.61
N CYS A 38 -8.95 -0.77 3.77
CA CYS A 38 -9.93 0.25 4.17
C CYS A 38 -9.32 1.64 4.41
N GLU A 39 -8.08 1.71 4.86
CA GLU A 39 -7.35 2.97 5.10
C GLU A 39 -6.63 3.48 3.84
N ALA A 40 -6.55 2.67 2.78
CA ALA A 40 -5.91 3.07 1.54
C ALA A 40 -6.69 4.20 0.85
N PRO A 41 -6.00 5.16 0.20
CA PRO A 41 -6.67 6.21 -0.57
C PRO A 41 -7.32 5.60 -1.82
N PHE A 42 -8.65 5.60 -1.84
CA PHE A 42 -9.46 4.89 -2.85
C PHE A 42 -9.23 5.37 -4.28
N ASP A 43 -8.95 6.66 -4.47
CA ASP A 43 -8.61 7.25 -5.76
C ASP A 43 -7.30 6.68 -6.35
N ARG A 44 -6.44 6.10 -5.51
CA ARG A 44 -5.16 5.51 -5.92
C ARG A 44 -5.17 3.99 -5.99
N ILE A 45 -6.26 3.33 -5.60
CA ILE A 45 -6.40 1.88 -5.77
C ILE A 45 -6.46 1.56 -7.25
N GLU A 46 -5.50 0.77 -7.73
CA GLU A 46 -5.50 0.23 -9.08
C GLU A 46 -6.30 -1.06 -9.17
N LYS A 47 -6.06 -1.99 -8.24
CA LYS A 47 -6.69 -3.31 -8.24
C LYS A 47 -6.83 -3.84 -6.83
N VAL A 48 -7.96 -4.46 -6.53
CA VAL A 48 -8.20 -5.22 -5.30
C VAL A 48 -8.29 -6.69 -5.65
N TYR A 49 -7.60 -7.52 -4.90
CA TYR A 49 -7.68 -8.96 -4.98
C TYR A 49 -8.36 -9.49 -3.73
N MET A 50 -9.39 -10.29 -3.90
CA MET A 50 -10.11 -10.94 -2.81
C MET A 50 -10.05 -12.45 -2.99
N SER A 51 -9.75 -13.18 -1.92
CA SER A 51 -9.91 -14.63 -1.95
C SER A 51 -11.37 -15.01 -2.16
N GLU A 52 -11.62 -16.17 -2.74
CA GLU A 52 -12.99 -16.66 -3.00
C GLU A 52 -13.84 -16.67 -1.73
N ARG A 53 -13.28 -17.17 -0.64
CA ARG A 53 -13.93 -17.15 0.67
C ARG A 53 -14.22 -15.74 1.17
N PHE A 54 -13.23 -14.85 1.12
CA PHE A 54 -13.43 -13.46 1.57
C PHE A 54 -14.51 -12.75 0.74
N ALA A 55 -14.50 -12.91 -0.58
CA ALA A 55 -15.48 -12.32 -1.47
C ALA A 55 -16.91 -12.82 -1.17
N THR A 56 -17.07 -14.11 -0.88
CA THR A 56 -18.36 -14.69 -0.50
C THR A 56 -18.85 -14.18 0.86
N ASP A 57 -17.95 -14.12 1.86
CA ASP A 57 -18.30 -13.67 3.21
C ASP A 57 -18.53 -12.14 3.29
N ASN A 58 -18.06 -11.38 2.27
CA ASN A 58 -18.05 -9.92 2.26
C ASN A 58 -18.49 -9.35 0.89
N GLU A 59 -19.61 -9.77 0.35
CA GLU A 59 -20.11 -9.41 -1.00
C GLU A 59 -20.10 -7.90 -1.28
N ASP A 60 -20.44 -7.08 -0.29
CA ASP A 60 -20.50 -5.63 -0.41
C ASP A 60 -19.20 -4.90 -0.09
N PHE A 61 -18.09 -5.59 0.18
CA PHE A 61 -16.86 -4.97 0.67
C PHE A 61 -16.35 -3.87 -0.26
N ALA A 62 -16.13 -4.19 -1.53
CA ALA A 62 -15.62 -3.22 -2.51
C ALA A 62 -16.61 -2.06 -2.75
N LYS A 63 -17.92 -2.37 -2.79
CA LYS A 63 -18.98 -1.38 -2.95
C LYS A 63 -19.04 -0.39 -1.79
N LYS A 64 -18.91 -0.87 -0.55
CA LYS A 64 -18.84 0.00 0.65
C LYS A 64 -17.67 0.96 0.62
N LEU A 65 -16.57 0.58 -0.04
CA LEU A 65 -15.39 1.41 -0.22
C LEU A 65 -15.45 2.28 -1.49
N GLY A 66 -16.54 2.24 -2.25
CA GLY A 66 -16.64 2.99 -3.51
C GLY A 66 -15.71 2.50 -4.62
N ILE A 67 -15.24 1.26 -4.52
CA ILE A 67 -14.36 0.64 -5.52
C ILE A 67 -15.21 0.03 -6.61
N SER A 68 -14.95 0.40 -7.86
CA SER A 68 -15.67 -0.13 -9.02
C SER A 68 -15.34 -1.60 -9.29
N ASP A 69 -16.30 -2.36 -9.80
CA ASP A 69 -16.18 -3.81 -10.00
C ASP A 69 -15.06 -4.20 -10.97
N ASP A 70 -14.74 -3.36 -11.94
CA ASP A 70 -13.62 -3.56 -12.87
C ASP A 70 -12.25 -3.57 -12.17
N LYS A 71 -12.17 -2.95 -11.00
CA LYS A 71 -10.96 -2.97 -10.15
C LYS A 71 -10.91 -4.15 -9.19
N VAL A 72 -11.93 -4.98 -9.11
CA VAL A 72 -12.00 -6.13 -8.21
C VAL A 72 -11.69 -7.41 -8.97
N GLU A 73 -10.85 -8.25 -8.40
CA GLU A 73 -10.52 -9.56 -8.94
C GLU A 73 -10.61 -10.63 -7.85
N THR A 74 -11.44 -11.62 -8.08
CA THR A 74 -11.52 -12.79 -7.19
C THR A 74 -10.42 -13.78 -7.52
N VAL A 75 -9.82 -14.33 -6.49
CA VAL A 75 -8.69 -15.26 -6.58
C VAL A 75 -9.01 -16.52 -5.78
N ALA A 76 -8.75 -17.70 -6.33
CA ALA A 76 -8.93 -18.97 -5.59
C ALA A 76 -8.10 -18.94 -4.30
N ASP A 77 -8.63 -19.50 -3.19
CA ASP A 77 -8.04 -19.38 -1.86
C ASP A 77 -6.58 -19.88 -1.78
N ASN A 78 -6.25 -20.97 -2.47
CA ASN A 78 -4.89 -21.50 -2.53
C ASN A 78 -3.93 -20.57 -3.31
N VAL A 79 -4.43 -19.89 -4.33
CA VAL A 79 -3.65 -18.90 -5.12
C VAL A 79 -3.46 -17.64 -4.31
N PHE A 80 -4.50 -17.17 -3.59
CA PHE A 80 -4.39 -16.04 -2.69
C PHE A 80 -3.37 -16.29 -1.57
N ALA A 81 -3.39 -17.46 -0.95
CA ALA A 81 -2.40 -17.87 0.05
C ALA A 81 -0.97 -17.85 -0.51
N HIS A 82 -0.79 -18.23 -1.79
CA HIS A 82 0.51 -18.12 -2.47
C HIS A 82 0.94 -16.67 -2.74
N MET A 83 -0.01 -15.77 -2.95
CA MET A 83 0.24 -14.33 -3.14
C MET A 83 0.57 -13.59 -1.85
N SER A 84 0.05 -14.06 -0.73
CA SER A 84 0.17 -13.41 0.57
C SER A 84 1.59 -13.50 1.12
N ASP A 85 2.03 -12.43 1.79
CA ASP A 85 3.28 -12.39 2.56
C ASP A 85 3.04 -12.65 4.06
N THR A 86 1.79 -12.82 4.48
CA THR A 86 1.40 -13.12 5.86
C THR A 86 1.14 -14.62 6.08
N GLN A 87 1.41 -15.11 7.29
CA GLN A 87 1.16 -16.52 7.65
C GLN A 87 -0.35 -16.84 7.72
N THR A 88 -1.16 -15.86 8.08
CA THR A 88 -2.63 -15.99 8.21
C THR A 88 -3.32 -14.90 7.40
N PRO A 89 -3.44 -15.09 6.06
CA PRO A 89 -4.05 -14.09 5.19
C PRO A 89 -5.51 -13.79 5.56
N GLN A 90 -5.86 -12.52 5.60
CA GLN A 90 -7.25 -12.11 5.81
C GLN A 90 -8.12 -12.20 4.53
N GLY A 91 -7.54 -12.57 3.41
CA GLY A 91 -8.26 -12.78 2.16
C GLY A 91 -8.49 -11.52 1.31
N VAL A 92 -7.87 -10.41 1.62
CA VAL A 92 -7.94 -9.19 0.81
C VAL A 92 -6.61 -8.46 0.75
N MET A 93 -6.25 -7.98 -0.45
CA MET A 93 -5.09 -7.12 -0.70
C MET A 93 -5.38 -6.15 -1.85
N ALA A 94 -4.64 -5.05 -1.90
CA ALA A 94 -4.78 -4.06 -2.97
C ALA A 94 -3.43 -3.60 -3.51
N VAL A 95 -3.39 -3.33 -4.82
CA VAL A 95 -2.30 -2.61 -5.49
C VAL A 95 -2.64 -1.13 -5.50
N ILE A 96 -1.73 -0.32 -4.96
CA ILE A 96 -1.90 1.12 -4.78
C ILE A 96 -0.89 1.86 -5.64
N ASN A 97 -1.34 2.88 -6.36
CA ASN A 97 -0.47 3.81 -7.08
C ASN A 97 0.21 4.77 -6.09
N MET A 98 1.53 4.92 -6.19
CA MET A 98 2.28 5.87 -5.37
C MET A 98 1.90 7.30 -5.76
N LYS A 99 1.84 8.17 -4.77
CA LYS A 99 1.76 9.62 -4.99
C LYS A 99 3.15 10.22 -4.87
N GLU A 100 3.48 11.12 -5.78
CA GLU A 100 4.64 11.98 -5.63
C GLU A 100 4.25 13.28 -4.93
N TYR A 101 5.12 13.70 -4.05
CA TYR A 101 5.02 14.99 -3.39
C TYR A 101 6.25 15.81 -3.74
N SER A 102 6.03 17.03 -4.18
CA SER A 102 7.09 18.02 -4.33
C SER A 102 7.42 18.65 -2.98
N VAL A 103 8.57 19.32 -2.90
CA VAL A 103 8.92 20.11 -1.70
C VAL A 103 7.87 21.20 -1.44
N ASP A 104 7.32 21.78 -2.50
CA ASP A 104 6.24 22.77 -2.39
C ASP A 104 4.97 22.19 -1.78
N ASP A 105 4.60 20.94 -2.12
CA ASP A 105 3.46 20.29 -1.50
C ASP A 105 3.65 20.09 0.00
N ILE A 106 4.87 19.73 0.41
CA ILE A 106 5.23 19.54 1.83
C ILE A 106 5.17 20.88 2.59
N ILE A 107 5.68 21.96 1.98
CA ILE A 107 5.67 23.31 2.58
C ILE A 107 4.22 23.81 2.70
N LYS A 108 3.38 23.57 1.70
CA LYS A 108 1.98 24.02 1.67
C LYS A 108 1.03 23.13 2.47
N ALA A 109 1.43 21.91 2.86
CA ALA A 109 0.58 20.96 3.59
C ALA A 109 0.06 21.47 4.94
N GLY A 110 0.67 22.54 5.47
CA GLY A 110 0.24 23.19 6.70
C GLY A 110 -0.25 24.62 6.45
N SER A 111 -1.15 24.86 5.48
CA SER A 111 -1.56 26.19 4.99
C SER A 111 -1.85 27.23 6.10
N ASP A 112 -2.33 26.79 7.26
CA ASP A 112 -2.70 27.67 8.39
C ASP A 112 -1.63 27.72 9.50
N ARG A 113 -0.51 27.06 9.33
CA ARG A 113 0.59 27.00 10.32
C ARG A 113 1.95 26.95 9.65
N LYS A 114 2.99 27.30 10.41
CA LYS A 114 4.37 27.17 9.92
C LYS A 114 4.68 25.70 9.62
N PRO A 115 5.32 25.40 8.48
CA PRO A 115 5.71 24.04 8.15
C PRO A 115 6.73 23.52 9.18
N LEU A 116 6.50 22.30 9.66
CA LEU A 116 7.42 21.53 10.49
C LEU A 116 7.84 20.30 9.68
N ILE A 117 9.11 20.22 9.30
CA ILE A 117 9.62 19.19 8.39
C ILE A 117 10.70 18.40 9.10
N ILE A 118 10.64 17.06 8.99
CA ILE A 118 11.71 16.16 9.40
C ILE A 118 12.52 15.76 8.17
N ALA A 119 13.84 15.91 8.25
CA ALA A 119 14.76 15.38 7.25
C ALA A 119 15.43 14.11 7.83
N ILE A 120 15.35 13.01 7.10
CA ILE A 120 15.92 11.72 7.48
C ILE A 120 17.00 11.35 6.48
N GLU A 121 18.23 11.19 6.95
CA GLU A 121 19.35 10.78 6.13
C GLU A 121 19.82 9.38 6.51
N ASN A 122 20.01 8.52 5.51
CA ASN A 122 20.66 7.21 5.61
C ASN A 122 20.07 6.26 6.68
N LEU A 123 18.78 6.39 6.97
CA LEU A 123 18.07 5.47 7.88
C LEU A 123 17.91 4.10 7.21
N GLN A 124 18.36 3.02 7.86
CA GLN A 124 18.35 1.67 7.29
C GLN A 124 17.29 0.75 7.90
N ASP A 125 16.82 1.05 9.10
CA ASP A 125 15.86 0.19 9.81
C ASP A 125 14.41 0.61 9.56
N PRO A 126 13.55 -0.26 9.01
CA PRO A 126 12.16 0.06 8.74
C PRO A 126 11.32 0.25 10.00
N GLY A 127 11.67 -0.42 11.11
CA GLY A 127 10.99 -0.27 12.40
C GLY A 127 11.20 1.12 12.98
N ASN A 128 12.44 1.63 12.88
CA ASN A 128 12.76 2.99 13.30
C ASN A 128 12.03 4.01 12.41
N LEU A 129 11.97 3.79 11.10
CA LEU A 129 11.20 4.66 10.21
C LEU A 129 9.72 4.72 10.61
N GLY A 130 9.10 3.57 10.84
CA GLY A 130 7.71 3.51 11.29
C GLY A 130 7.47 4.23 12.63
N THR A 131 8.44 4.17 13.54
CA THR A 131 8.38 4.90 14.81
C THR A 131 8.46 6.40 14.60
N ILE A 132 9.39 6.87 13.76
CA ILE A 132 9.55 8.29 13.43
C ILE A 132 8.27 8.83 12.77
N VAL A 133 7.68 8.09 11.82
CA VAL A 133 6.45 8.52 11.14
C VAL A 133 5.29 8.67 12.13
N ARG A 134 5.10 7.71 13.04
CA ARG A 134 4.06 7.81 14.08
C ARG A 134 4.29 8.99 15.02
N MET A 135 5.53 9.22 15.44
CA MET A 135 5.86 10.38 16.28
C MET A 135 5.68 11.70 15.54
N ALA A 136 6.06 11.76 14.26
CA ALA A 136 5.91 12.93 13.42
C ALA A 136 4.44 13.34 13.28
N GLU A 137 3.54 12.39 13.07
CA GLU A 137 2.10 12.62 13.01
C GLU A 137 1.59 13.21 14.33
N GLY A 138 1.93 12.58 15.47
CA GLY A 138 1.55 13.07 16.80
C GLY A 138 2.11 14.46 17.15
N ALA A 139 3.28 14.81 16.62
CA ALA A 139 3.90 16.12 16.80
C ALA A 139 3.39 17.20 15.81
N GLY A 140 2.52 16.82 14.88
CA GLY A 140 1.99 17.73 13.88
C GLY A 140 2.99 18.12 12.79
N VAL A 141 3.94 17.25 12.47
CA VAL A 141 4.86 17.40 11.34
C VAL A 141 4.07 17.50 10.04
N THR A 142 4.42 18.45 9.17
CA THR A 142 3.74 18.69 7.90
C THR A 142 4.32 17.86 6.76
N GLY A 143 5.54 17.36 6.92
CA GLY A 143 6.17 16.51 5.92
C GLY A 143 7.47 15.87 6.39
N ILE A 144 7.83 14.77 5.74
CA ILE A 144 9.09 14.05 5.98
C ILE A 144 9.82 13.95 4.65
N VAL A 145 11.09 14.35 4.65
CA VAL A 145 12.01 14.19 3.52
C VAL A 145 13.00 13.09 3.86
N ILE A 146 13.13 12.11 2.98
CA ILE A 146 13.97 10.94 3.20
C ILE A 146 15.00 10.85 2.08
N SER A 147 16.27 10.62 2.43
CA SER A 147 17.33 10.45 1.43
C SER A 147 17.12 9.18 0.58
N SER A 148 17.57 9.21 -0.66
CA SER A 148 17.39 8.11 -1.64
C SER A 148 18.08 6.80 -1.24
N ASN A 149 19.08 6.86 -0.37
CA ASN A 149 19.83 5.72 0.16
C ASN A 149 19.26 5.19 1.50
N ALA A 150 18.16 5.74 1.98
CA ALA A 150 17.46 5.22 3.16
C ALA A 150 16.60 3.98 2.80
N VAL A 151 16.09 3.34 3.84
CA VAL A 151 15.16 2.20 3.73
C VAL A 151 13.94 2.56 2.86
N ASP A 152 13.43 1.58 2.11
CA ASP A 152 12.22 1.73 1.33
C ASP A 152 11.01 1.97 2.26
N ILE A 153 10.19 2.94 1.91
CA ILE A 153 9.00 3.33 2.69
C ILE A 153 7.77 2.49 2.39
N TYR A 154 7.85 1.58 1.38
CA TYR A 154 6.74 0.73 0.93
C TYR A 154 7.03 -0.75 1.11
#